data_ba7db1cf2e4f11bf3bc3e134443b3ec2
#
_entry.id   ba7db1cf2e4f11bf3bc3e134443b3ec2
#
_cell.length_a   1.000
_cell.length_b   1.000
_cell.length_c   1.000
_cell.angle_alpha   90.00
_cell.angle_beta   90.00
_cell.angle_gamma   90.00
#
_symmetry.space_group_name_H-M   'P 1'
#
loop_
_entity.id
_entity.type
_entity.pdbx_description
1 polymer ?
#
loop_
_entity_poly.entity_id
_entity_poly.type
_entity_poly.pdbx_seq_one_letter_code
_entity_poly.pdbx_strand_id
1 'polypeptide(L)'
;MNASTPNPMGTDGFEFVEYTAEDPQLLRTLFGRLGFPVVAQHRSKNVTLHRQGDVNFIINAEKDSFAQAFARQHGPSACAMAFRVKDAAFAYRRALELGAKPGPQSAGPMELNIPCIEGIGGSLIYLVDLYGERSIYDVDFRPEPPSTQAEVAGLTCIDHLTHNVMRGRMDVWAGFYEKLFNFREVRYFDIEGKQTGLLSRAMTSPCGKIRIPINESQDDKSQIEEYLREYHGEGIQHIALATNDIYGTVDVLRSHGVSFQSAPDSYYEGVDARVQGHRESLQALRQRAILIDGNPGKGEGVLLQIFTQNVIGPIFFEIIQRKGNEGFGEGNFRALFESIELDQVRRGVL
;
A
#
# COMPACT_ATOMS: atom_id res chain seq x y z
N MET A 1 1.15 -27.02 -17.29
CA MET A 1 -0.07 -26.22 -17.10
C MET A 1 -0.23 -26.02 -15.60
N ASN A 2 0.06 -24.84 -15.10
CA ASN A 2 -0.18 -24.55 -13.68
C ASN A 2 -1.70 -24.53 -13.46
N ALA A 3 -2.21 -25.41 -12.60
CA ALA A 3 -3.60 -25.36 -12.19
C ALA A 3 -3.88 -23.96 -11.64
N SER A 4 -4.84 -23.26 -12.22
CA SER A 4 -5.22 -21.93 -11.74
C SER A 4 -5.69 -22.07 -10.29
N THR A 5 -5.14 -21.26 -9.40
CA THR A 5 -5.60 -21.20 -8.00
C THR A 5 -7.09 -20.88 -7.98
N PRO A 6 -7.95 -21.66 -7.30
CA PRO A 6 -9.37 -21.36 -7.24
C PRO A 6 -9.62 -19.96 -6.69
N ASN A 7 -10.47 -19.19 -7.36
CA ASN A 7 -10.88 -17.85 -6.96
C ASN A 7 -12.37 -17.82 -6.61
N PRO A 8 -12.78 -18.41 -5.47
CA PRO A 8 -14.20 -18.60 -5.16
C PRO A 8 -14.96 -17.29 -4.94
N MET A 9 -14.28 -16.25 -4.46
CA MET A 9 -14.90 -14.92 -4.30
C MET A 9 -14.83 -14.08 -5.57
N GLY A 10 -14.08 -14.53 -6.60
CA GLY A 10 -13.89 -13.76 -7.82
C GLY A 10 -13.17 -12.43 -7.56
N THR A 11 -12.12 -12.46 -6.73
CA THR A 11 -11.30 -11.27 -6.47
C THR A 11 -10.73 -10.73 -7.78
N ASP A 12 -10.72 -9.38 -7.95
CA ASP A 12 -10.27 -8.71 -9.18
C ASP A 12 -9.51 -7.40 -8.94
N GLY A 13 -8.80 -7.31 -7.83
CA GLY A 13 -7.96 -6.16 -7.49
C GLY A 13 -8.51 -5.33 -6.33
N PHE A 14 -7.80 -4.23 -6.04
CA PHE A 14 -8.24 -3.23 -5.07
C PHE A 14 -9.28 -2.30 -5.71
N GLU A 15 -10.31 -1.92 -4.96
CA GLU A 15 -11.25 -0.89 -5.39
C GLU A 15 -10.88 0.46 -4.81
N PHE A 16 -10.63 0.55 -3.49
CA PHE A 16 -10.21 1.77 -2.84
C PHE A 16 -9.41 1.50 -1.57
N VAL A 17 -8.75 2.55 -1.07
CA VAL A 17 -8.28 2.66 0.31
C VAL A 17 -9.00 3.83 0.96
N GLU A 18 -9.56 3.61 2.16
CA GLU A 18 -10.24 4.63 2.96
C GLU A 18 -9.32 5.13 4.06
N TYR A 19 -9.24 6.44 4.16
CA TYR A 19 -8.40 7.13 5.13
C TYR A 19 -9.23 8.00 6.06
N THR A 20 -8.72 8.17 7.26
CA THR A 20 -9.32 9.00 8.29
C THR A 20 -8.26 9.75 9.08
N ALA A 21 -8.62 10.91 9.61
CA ALA A 21 -7.82 11.70 10.54
C ALA A 21 -8.76 12.57 11.39
N GLU A 22 -8.34 12.97 12.59
CA GLU A 22 -9.09 13.96 13.38
C GLU A 22 -9.17 15.31 12.65
N ASP A 23 -8.07 15.72 11.98
CA ASP A 23 -8.07 16.82 11.02
C ASP A 23 -8.01 16.28 9.58
N PRO A 24 -9.14 16.21 8.85
CA PRO A 24 -9.17 15.72 7.49
C PRO A 24 -8.44 16.61 6.48
N GLN A 25 -8.12 17.87 6.84
CA GLN A 25 -7.39 18.78 5.97
C GLN A 25 -5.94 18.31 5.74
N LEU A 26 -5.34 17.62 6.70
CA LEU A 26 -4.05 16.94 6.55
C LEU A 26 -4.06 16.00 5.35
N LEU A 27 -5.07 15.12 5.27
CA LEU A 27 -5.21 14.15 4.19
C LEU A 27 -5.51 14.83 2.84
N ARG A 28 -6.39 15.84 2.81
CA ARG A 28 -6.70 16.58 1.59
C ARG A 28 -5.48 17.28 1.02
N THR A 29 -4.67 17.89 1.88
CA THR A 29 -3.42 18.56 1.48
C THR A 29 -2.42 17.54 0.93
N LEU A 30 -2.25 16.41 1.61
CA LEU A 30 -1.37 15.33 1.18
C LEU A 30 -1.79 14.77 -0.18
N PHE A 31 -3.06 14.43 -0.35
CA PHE A 31 -3.56 13.86 -1.60
C PHE A 31 -3.48 14.84 -2.77
N GLY A 32 -3.69 16.14 -2.51
CA GLY A 32 -3.41 17.18 -3.50
C GLY A 32 -1.95 17.18 -3.96
N ARG A 33 -0.99 17.09 -3.03
CA ARG A 33 0.45 16.98 -3.36
C ARG A 33 0.80 15.70 -4.10
N LEU A 34 0.14 14.59 -3.80
CA LEU A 34 0.31 13.31 -4.50
C LEU A 34 -0.37 13.30 -5.88
N GLY A 35 -1.05 14.39 -6.28
CA GLY A 35 -1.75 14.50 -7.57
C GLY A 35 -3.10 13.79 -7.59
N PHE A 36 -3.75 13.61 -6.44
CA PHE A 36 -5.10 13.05 -6.30
C PHE A 36 -6.13 14.18 -6.06
N PRO A 37 -6.71 14.77 -7.10
CA PRO A 37 -7.78 15.75 -6.93
C PRO A 37 -9.02 15.11 -6.33
N VAL A 38 -9.83 15.93 -5.64
CA VAL A 38 -11.21 15.56 -5.31
C VAL A 38 -11.98 15.43 -6.62
N VAL A 39 -12.61 14.28 -6.85
CA VAL A 39 -13.43 14.02 -8.06
C VAL A 39 -14.90 13.84 -7.72
N ALA A 40 -15.25 13.53 -6.47
CA ALA A 40 -16.64 13.41 -6.05
C ALA A 40 -16.78 13.56 -4.52
N GLN A 41 -17.98 14.00 -4.10
CA GLN A 41 -18.40 14.11 -2.71
C GLN A 41 -19.56 13.15 -2.46
N HIS A 42 -19.56 12.42 -1.35
CA HIS A 42 -20.69 11.57 -0.95
C HIS A 42 -21.96 12.41 -0.75
N ARG A 43 -23.13 11.86 -1.15
CA ARG A 43 -24.39 12.61 -1.20
C ARG A 43 -24.92 13.04 0.16
N SER A 44 -24.63 12.28 1.20
CA SER A 44 -25.22 12.44 2.54
C SER A 44 -24.18 12.48 3.67
N LYS A 45 -22.94 12.11 3.41
CA LYS A 45 -21.86 12.02 4.41
C LYS A 45 -20.70 12.94 4.08
N ASN A 46 -19.91 13.28 5.09
CA ASN A 46 -18.67 14.03 4.90
C ASN A 46 -17.55 13.09 4.45
N VAL A 47 -17.70 12.56 3.23
CA VAL A 47 -16.79 11.60 2.60
C VAL A 47 -16.46 12.10 1.20
N THR A 48 -15.16 12.16 0.86
CA THR A 48 -14.68 12.62 -0.45
C THR A 48 -13.91 11.51 -1.16
N LEU A 49 -14.11 11.44 -2.49
CA LEU A 49 -13.35 10.60 -3.38
C LEU A 49 -12.26 11.39 -4.08
N HIS A 50 -11.04 10.89 -4.00
CA HIS A 50 -9.85 11.39 -4.69
C HIS A 50 -9.37 10.32 -5.65
N ARG A 51 -9.05 10.69 -6.90
CA ARG A 51 -8.70 9.69 -7.93
C ARG A 51 -7.55 10.12 -8.81
N GLN A 52 -6.69 9.16 -9.12
CA GLN A 52 -5.69 9.25 -10.17
C GLN A 52 -5.49 7.86 -10.79
N GLY A 53 -5.57 7.73 -12.12
CA GLY A 53 -5.55 6.43 -12.78
C GLY A 53 -6.68 5.52 -12.27
N ASP A 54 -6.34 4.27 -11.94
CA ASP A 54 -7.27 3.31 -11.30
C ASP A 54 -7.12 3.28 -9.76
N VAL A 55 -6.53 4.34 -9.17
CA VAL A 55 -6.39 4.49 -7.72
C VAL A 55 -7.50 5.36 -7.18
N ASN A 56 -8.31 4.81 -6.28
CA ASN A 56 -9.35 5.52 -5.56
C ASN A 56 -8.95 5.64 -4.08
N PHE A 57 -8.83 6.88 -3.60
CA PHE A 57 -8.64 7.20 -2.19
C PHE A 57 -9.89 7.87 -1.65
N ILE A 58 -10.39 7.37 -0.54
CA ILE A 58 -11.55 7.92 0.15
C ILE A 58 -11.08 8.58 1.45
N ILE A 59 -11.45 9.84 1.66
CA ILE A 59 -11.33 10.48 2.98
C ILE A 59 -12.68 10.41 3.65
N ASN A 60 -12.77 9.71 4.77
CA ASN A 60 -13.96 9.65 5.60
C ASN A 60 -13.78 10.54 6.84
N ALA A 61 -14.45 11.68 6.82
CA ALA A 61 -14.50 12.66 7.90
C ALA A 61 -15.90 12.74 8.53
N GLU A 62 -16.73 11.70 8.34
CA GLU A 62 -18.07 11.65 8.91
C GLU A 62 -18.00 11.49 10.42
N LYS A 63 -18.68 12.40 11.14
CA LYS A 63 -18.71 12.40 12.60
C LYS A 63 -19.44 11.15 13.12
N ASP A 64 -19.00 10.66 14.28
CA ASP A 64 -19.57 9.48 14.94
C ASP A 64 -19.53 8.20 14.11
N SER A 65 -18.65 8.17 13.09
CA SER A 65 -18.42 7.00 12.24
C SER A 65 -17.36 6.06 12.82
N PHE A 66 -17.31 4.84 12.26
CA PHE A 66 -16.20 3.90 12.51
C PHE A 66 -14.84 4.55 12.19
N ALA A 67 -14.73 5.26 11.06
CA ALA A 67 -13.51 5.90 10.64
C ALA A 67 -12.99 6.91 11.68
N GLN A 68 -13.88 7.75 12.24
CA GLN A 68 -13.48 8.70 13.27
C GLN A 68 -13.15 8.03 14.62
N ALA A 69 -13.81 6.93 14.96
CA ALA A 69 -13.42 6.11 16.11
C ALA A 69 -12.02 5.49 15.91
N PHE A 70 -11.74 5.02 14.71
CA PHE A 70 -10.44 4.48 14.31
C PHE A 70 -9.33 5.55 14.39
N ALA A 71 -9.60 6.78 13.90
CA ALA A 71 -8.66 7.90 14.00
C ALA A 71 -8.32 8.28 15.45
N ARG A 72 -9.29 8.22 16.37
CA ARG A 72 -9.03 8.47 17.80
C ARG A 72 -8.15 7.41 18.45
N GLN A 73 -8.16 6.19 17.94
CA GLN A 73 -7.36 5.07 18.46
C GLN A 73 -5.94 5.05 17.88
N HIS A 74 -5.82 5.28 16.57
CA HIS A 74 -4.59 5.06 15.80
C HIS A 74 -3.95 6.35 15.27
N GLY A 75 -4.60 7.50 15.44
CA GLY A 75 -4.23 8.72 14.76
C GLY A 75 -4.64 8.71 13.27
N PRO A 76 -4.06 9.58 12.43
CA PRO A 76 -4.27 9.55 10.99
C PRO A 76 -3.92 8.17 10.43
N SER A 77 -4.84 7.57 9.66
CA SER A 77 -4.75 6.15 9.29
C SER A 77 -5.41 5.81 7.97
N ALA A 78 -4.97 4.69 7.37
CA ALA A 78 -5.74 3.91 6.42
C ALA A 78 -6.66 2.98 7.22
N CYS A 79 -7.95 3.34 7.37
CA CYS A 79 -8.90 2.62 8.22
C CYS A 79 -9.64 1.50 7.51
N ALA A 80 -9.59 1.46 6.17
CA ALA A 80 -10.16 0.37 5.39
C ALA A 80 -9.50 0.23 4.03
N MET A 81 -9.64 -0.95 3.44
CA MET A 81 -9.36 -1.23 2.04
C MET A 81 -10.55 -1.96 1.43
N ALA A 82 -10.70 -1.89 0.12
CA ALA A 82 -11.78 -2.58 -0.58
C ALA A 82 -11.22 -3.50 -1.66
N PHE A 83 -11.77 -4.71 -1.72
CA PHE A 83 -11.49 -5.68 -2.76
C PHE A 83 -12.65 -5.73 -3.76
N ARG A 84 -12.32 -5.68 -5.05
CA ARG A 84 -13.24 -6.04 -6.12
C ARG A 84 -13.52 -7.53 -6.05
N VAL A 85 -14.78 -7.91 -6.08
CA VAL A 85 -15.25 -9.29 -6.06
C VAL A 85 -16.34 -9.49 -7.09
N LYS A 86 -16.61 -10.72 -7.48
CA LYS A 86 -17.65 -11.01 -8.48
C LYS A 86 -19.09 -10.83 -7.97
N ASP A 87 -19.32 -11.16 -6.70
CA ASP A 87 -20.63 -11.09 -6.01
C ASP A 87 -20.35 -10.80 -4.54
N ALA A 88 -20.63 -9.57 -4.12
CA ALA A 88 -20.32 -9.08 -2.77
C ALA A 88 -21.13 -9.81 -1.69
N ALA A 89 -22.40 -10.14 -1.98
CA ALA A 89 -23.26 -10.86 -1.04
C ALA A 89 -22.78 -12.30 -0.83
N PHE A 90 -22.39 -12.98 -1.90
CA PHE A 90 -21.78 -14.31 -1.80
C PHE A 90 -20.44 -14.29 -1.07
N ALA A 91 -19.56 -13.36 -1.43
CA ALA A 91 -18.24 -13.23 -0.83
C ALA A 91 -18.34 -12.95 0.69
N TYR A 92 -19.28 -12.10 1.09
CA TYR A 92 -19.54 -11.79 2.51
C TYR A 92 -20.04 -13.01 3.28
N ARG A 93 -21.09 -13.70 2.78
CA ARG A 93 -21.59 -14.93 3.45
C ARG A 93 -20.48 -15.96 3.61
N ARG A 94 -19.72 -16.20 2.53
CA ARG A 94 -18.59 -17.13 2.55
C ARG A 94 -17.53 -16.73 3.59
N ALA A 95 -17.21 -15.43 3.68
CA ALA A 95 -16.23 -14.95 4.66
C ALA A 95 -16.71 -15.24 6.09
N LEU A 96 -17.99 -14.97 6.40
CA LEU A 96 -18.58 -15.25 7.71
C LEU A 96 -18.61 -16.75 8.04
N GLU A 97 -18.99 -17.60 7.08
CA GLU A 97 -18.94 -19.07 7.22
C GLU A 97 -17.52 -19.59 7.52
N LEU A 98 -16.52 -18.92 6.99
CA LEU A 98 -15.11 -19.20 7.24
C LEU A 98 -14.58 -18.53 8.52
N GLY A 99 -15.44 -17.85 9.29
CA GLY A 99 -15.11 -17.28 10.60
C GLY A 99 -14.59 -15.85 10.59
N ALA A 100 -14.79 -15.11 9.51
CA ALA A 100 -14.55 -13.66 9.51
C ALA A 100 -15.53 -12.96 10.46
N LYS A 101 -15.07 -11.87 11.10
CA LYS A 101 -15.95 -11.03 11.90
C LYS A 101 -16.64 -10.00 11.00
N PRO A 102 -17.96 -9.78 11.14
CA PRO A 102 -18.65 -8.75 10.39
C PRO A 102 -18.17 -7.36 10.80
N GLY A 103 -17.97 -6.49 9.82
CA GLY A 103 -17.76 -5.06 10.08
C GLY A 103 -19.08 -4.36 10.42
N PRO A 104 -19.00 -3.10 10.89
CA PRO A 104 -20.18 -2.30 11.20
C PRO A 104 -21.01 -2.03 9.94
N GLN A 105 -22.32 -2.10 10.06
CA GLN A 105 -23.23 -1.65 9.01
C GLN A 105 -23.57 -0.17 9.23
N SER A 106 -23.23 0.66 8.26
CA SER A 106 -23.38 2.12 8.36
C SER A 106 -24.18 2.75 7.23
N ALA A 107 -24.81 1.95 6.37
CA ALA A 107 -25.61 2.47 5.26
C ALA A 107 -26.85 3.18 5.79
N GLY A 108 -27.05 4.41 5.34
CA GLY A 108 -28.25 5.19 5.57
C GLY A 108 -29.36 4.83 4.57
N PRO A 109 -30.56 5.46 4.70
CA PRO A 109 -31.63 5.30 3.74
C PRO A 109 -31.18 5.71 2.33
N MET A 110 -31.45 4.87 1.33
CA MET A 110 -31.10 5.11 -0.08
C MET A 110 -29.59 5.11 -0.39
N GLU A 111 -28.77 4.59 0.49
CA GLU A 111 -27.32 4.37 0.28
C GLU A 111 -27.03 2.90 -0.05
N LEU A 112 -25.95 2.66 -0.78
CA LEU A 112 -25.45 1.31 -0.99
C LEU A 112 -25.01 0.68 0.34
N ASN A 113 -25.46 -0.52 0.60
CA ASN A 113 -24.97 -1.33 1.70
C ASN A 113 -23.82 -2.21 1.21
N ILE A 114 -22.59 -1.67 1.24
CA ILE A 114 -21.39 -2.39 0.84
C ILE A 114 -20.96 -3.28 2.01
N PRO A 115 -21.00 -4.62 1.87
CA PRO A 115 -20.62 -5.50 2.97
C PRO A 115 -19.13 -5.41 3.28
N CYS A 116 -18.79 -5.48 4.56
CA CYS A 116 -17.41 -5.45 5.04
C CYS A 116 -17.17 -6.42 6.20
N ILE A 117 -15.93 -6.82 6.35
CA ILE A 117 -15.44 -7.64 7.47
C ILE A 117 -14.29 -6.93 8.18
N GLU A 118 -14.03 -7.31 9.42
CA GLU A 118 -12.86 -6.84 10.15
C GLU A 118 -11.58 -7.44 9.54
N GLY A 119 -10.57 -6.60 9.34
CA GLY A 119 -9.24 -6.93 8.84
C GLY A 119 -8.14 -6.59 9.83
N ILE A 120 -6.93 -6.34 9.29
CA ILE A 120 -5.73 -6.05 10.08
C ILE A 120 -5.95 -4.90 11.06
N GLY A 121 -5.57 -5.09 12.33
CA GLY A 121 -5.63 -4.05 13.36
C GLY A 121 -7.03 -3.48 13.62
N GLY A 122 -8.10 -4.20 13.26
CA GLY A 122 -9.48 -3.71 13.34
C GLY A 122 -9.90 -2.83 12.16
N SER A 123 -9.05 -2.61 11.15
CA SER A 123 -9.45 -1.97 9.89
C SER A 123 -10.52 -2.78 9.16
N LEU A 124 -11.19 -2.20 8.18
CA LEU A 124 -12.24 -2.91 7.42
C LEU A 124 -11.74 -3.37 6.06
N ILE A 125 -12.28 -4.50 5.61
CA ILE A 125 -12.19 -4.97 4.22
C ILE A 125 -13.58 -4.93 3.63
N TYR A 126 -13.82 -3.98 2.72
CA TYR A 126 -15.05 -3.90 1.94
C TYR A 126 -15.01 -4.85 0.75
N LEU A 127 -16.15 -5.43 0.40
CA LEU A 127 -16.33 -6.31 -0.74
C LEU A 127 -17.21 -5.61 -1.76
N VAL A 128 -16.63 -5.26 -2.92
CA VAL A 128 -17.28 -4.41 -3.92
C VAL A 128 -17.48 -5.20 -5.21
N ASP A 129 -18.71 -5.32 -5.69
CA ASP A 129 -19.07 -5.96 -6.96
C ASP A 129 -19.59 -4.99 -8.02
N LEU A 130 -19.77 -3.72 -7.65
CA LEU A 130 -20.17 -2.66 -8.57
C LEU A 130 -18.95 -1.78 -8.91
N TYR A 131 -18.21 -2.16 -9.96
CA TYR A 131 -17.01 -1.48 -10.46
C TYR A 131 -16.91 -1.59 -11.98
N GLY A 132 -16.04 -0.80 -12.60
CA GLY A 132 -15.87 -0.73 -14.04
C GLY A 132 -16.76 0.34 -14.68
N GLU A 133 -17.56 -0.02 -15.72
CA GLU A 133 -18.40 0.94 -16.46
C GLU A 133 -19.44 1.65 -15.56
N ARG A 134 -19.94 0.96 -14.56
CA ARG A 134 -20.79 1.49 -13.51
C ARG A 134 -20.18 1.12 -12.16
N SER A 135 -20.06 2.08 -11.27
CA SER A 135 -19.36 1.93 -10.01
C SER A 135 -20.23 2.36 -8.81
N ILE A 136 -19.78 1.99 -7.62
CA ILE A 136 -20.39 2.47 -6.36
C ILE A 136 -20.43 4.00 -6.29
N TYR A 137 -19.49 4.68 -6.95
CA TYR A 137 -19.40 6.15 -6.94
C TYR A 137 -20.50 6.80 -7.76
N ASP A 138 -21.02 6.13 -8.80
CA ASP A 138 -22.13 6.64 -9.61
C ASP A 138 -23.46 6.64 -8.83
N VAL A 139 -23.53 5.86 -7.74
CA VAL A 139 -24.73 5.74 -6.91
C VAL A 139 -24.70 6.70 -5.73
N ASP A 140 -23.62 6.65 -4.93
CA ASP A 140 -23.55 7.34 -3.63
C ASP A 140 -22.83 8.69 -3.65
N PHE A 141 -22.19 9.04 -4.76
CA PHE A 141 -21.42 10.27 -4.85
C PHE A 141 -22.01 11.24 -5.88
N ARG A 142 -21.71 12.51 -5.70
CA ARG A 142 -21.94 13.60 -6.66
C ARG A 142 -20.60 14.01 -7.22
N PRO A 143 -20.43 14.05 -8.56
CA PRO A 143 -19.21 14.52 -9.17
C PRO A 143 -18.87 15.95 -8.73
N GLU A 144 -17.58 16.20 -8.47
CA GLU A 144 -17.05 17.55 -8.30
C GLU A 144 -16.51 18.08 -9.63
N PRO A 145 -16.59 19.39 -9.89
CA PRO A 145 -15.97 19.98 -11.05
C PRO A 145 -14.47 19.64 -11.11
N PRO A 146 -13.91 19.35 -12.31
CA PRO A 146 -12.49 19.09 -12.44
C PRO A 146 -11.65 20.22 -11.85
N SER A 147 -10.73 19.89 -10.96
CA SER A 147 -9.76 20.85 -10.44
C SER A 147 -8.79 21.24 -11.56
N THR A 148 -8.69 22.53 -11.87
CA THR A 148 -7.74 23.06 -12.86
C THR A 148 -6.30 23.09 -12.37
N GLN A 149 -6.02 22.69 -11.13
CA GLN A 149 -4.73 22.89 -10.47
C GLN A 149 -3.91 21.63 -10.17
N ALA A 150 -4.46 20.44 -10.37
CA ALA A 150 -3.73 19.23 -10.05
C ALA A 150 -3.09 18.63 -11.31
N GLU A 151 -1.78 18.85 -11.46
CA GLU A 151 -0.98 18.06 -12.38
C GLU A 151 -0.94 16.62 -11.87
N VAL A 152 -1.40 15.65 -12.69
CA VAL A 152 -1.38 14.23 -12.33
C VAL A 152 0.06 13.70 -12.37
N ALA A 153 0.46 13.00 -11.32
CA ALA A 153 1.81 12.48 -11.19
C ALA A 153 2.09 11.19 -12.00
N GLY A 154 1.09 10.66 -12.72
CA GLY A 154 1.23 9.45 -13.54
C GLY A 154 1.13 8.14 -12.76
N LEU A 155 0.49 8.17 -11.58
CA LEU A 155 0.18 6.97 -10.80
C LEU A 155 -0.98 6.21 -11.44
N THR A 156 -0.88 4.88 -11.56
CA THR A 156 -1.80 4.07 -12.37
C THR A 156 -2.72 3.17 -11.54
N CYS A 157 -2.18 2.43 -10.59
CA CYS A 157 -2.96 1.52 -9.75
C CYS A 157 -2.27 1.29 -8.40
N ILE A 158 -2.99 0.70 -7.45
CA ILE A 158 -2.43 0.19 -6.20
C ILE A 158 -1.71 -1.12 -6.52
N ASP A 159 -0.39 -1.16 -6.31
CA ASP A 159 0.43 -2.36 -6.53
C ASP A 159 0.29 -3.34 -5.36
N HIS A 160 0.49 -2.85 -4.14
CA HIS A 160 0.36 -3.64 -2.92
C HIS A 160 0.09 -2.78 -1.68
N LEU A 161 -0.41 -3.42 -0.61
CA LEU A 161 -0.59 -2.82 0.71
C LEU A 161 0.18 -3.65 1.74
N THR A 162 1.22 -3.10 2.31
CA THR A 162 2.04 -3.80 3.30
C THR A 162 1.47 -3.65 4.70
N HIS A 163 1.43 -4.75 5.43
CA HIS A 163 0.98 -4.82 6.82
C HIS A 163 2.15 -5.03 7.76
N ASN A 164 2.16 -4.30 8.89
CA ASN A 164 3.01 -4.62 10.01
C ASN A 164 2.19 -5.33 11.09
N VAL A 165 2.72 -6.45 11.56
CA VAL A 165 2.07 -7.29 12.58
C VAL A 165 2.96 -7.44 13.81
N MET A 166 2.35 -7.69 14.95
CA MET A 166 3.05 -8.01 16.20
C MET A 166 3.81 -9.33 16.04
N ARG A 167 4.85 -9.49 16.82
CA ARG A 167 5.67 -10.72 16.84
C ARG A 167 4.83 -11.96 17.13
N GLY A 168 5.01 -13.00 16.31
CA GLY A 168 4.24 -14.25 16.36
C GLY A 168 2.86 -14.18 15.71
N ARG A 169 2.53 -13.11 14.99
CA ARG A 169 1.22 -12.95 14.36
C ARG A 169 1.21 -13.03 12.83
N MET A 170 2.36 -13.19 12.21
CA MET A 170 2.46 -13.34 10.74
C MET A 170 1.61 -14.51 10.23
N ASP A 171 1.68 -15.68 10.88
CA ASP A 171 0.91 -16.86 10.49
C ASP A 171 -0.60 -16.66 10.67
N VAL A 172 -1.01 -15.86 11.66
CA VAL A 172 -2.43 -15.52 11.88
C VAL A 172 -2.97 -14.73 10.70
N TRP A 173 -2.26 -13.69 10.28
CA TRP A 173 -2.71 -12.84 9.17
C TRP A 173 -2.50 -13.47 7.80
N ALA A 174 -1.44 -14.22 7.58
CA ALA A 174 -1.29 -15.03 6.37
C ALA A 174 -2.43 -16.05 6.24
N GLY A 175 -2.71 -16.80 7.31
CA GLY A 175 -3.82 -17.76 7.37
C GLY A 175 -5.19 -17.10 7.19
N PHE A 176 -5.37 -15.85 7.64
CA PHE A 176 -6.60 -15.08 7.39
C PHE A 176 -6.83 -14.89 5.89
N TYR A 177 -5.83 -14.41 5.15
CA TYR A 177 -5.94 -14.21 3.70
C TYR A 177 -6.03 -15.52 2.92
N GLU A 178 -5.30 -16.54 3.33
CA GLU A 178 -5.38 -17.88 2.73
C GLU A 178 -6.79 -18.47 2.90
N LYS A 179 -7.29 -18.49 4.11
CA LYS A 179 -8.58 -19.12 4.46
C LYS A 179 -9.76 -18.42 3.82
N LEU A 180 -9.82 -17.08 3.92
CA LEU A 180 -10.98 -16.32 3.45
C LEU A 180 -10.95 -16.11 1.94
N PHE A 181 -9.80 -15.74 1.38
CA PHE A 181 -9.68 -15.26 0.01
C PHE A 181 -8.87 -16.16 -0.93
N ASN A 182 -8.41 -17.31 -0.45
CA ASN A 182 -7.55 -18.22 -1.20
C ASN A 182 -6.24 -17.56 -1.68
N PHE A 183 -5.71 -16.61 -0.92
CA PHE A 183 -4.39 -16.07 -1.19
C PHE A 183 -3.34 -17.17 -1.01
N ARG A 184 -2.21 -16.99 -1.67
CA ARG A 184 -1.05 -17.86 -1.53
C ARG A 184 0.18 -17.05 -1.21
N GLU A 185 1.09 -17.62 -0.46
CA GLU A 185 2.44 -17.11 -0.33
C GLU A 185 3.17 -17.21 -1.66
N VAL A 186 3.74 -16.12 -2.14
CA VAL A 186 4.55 -16.10 -3.37
C VAL A 186 6.02 -15.88 -3.07
N ARG A 187 6.33 -15.24 -1.92
CA ARG A 187 7.69 -14.99 -1.44
C ARG A 187 7.69 -14.99 0.08
N TYR A 188 8.79 -15.49 0.64
CA TYR A 188 9.13 -15.38 2.05
C TYR A 188 10.56 -14.85 2.17
N PHE A 189 10.75 -13.85 3.01
CA PHE A 189 12.04 -13.22 3.24
C PHE A 189 12.38 -13.28 4.72
N ASP A 190 13.58 -13.70 5.01
CA ASP A 190 14.24 -13.55 6.30
C ASP A 190 15.40 -12.58 6.07
N ILE A 191 15.23 -11.34 6.50
CA ILE A 191 16.19 -10.26 6.29
C ILE A 191 16.87 -9.99 7.61
N GLU A 192 18.07 -10.50 7.76
CA GLU A 192 18.94 -10.21 8.90
C GLU A 192 19.89 -9.06 8.54
N GLY A 193 19.74 -7.93 9.23
CA GLY A 193 20.77 -6.89 9.32
C GLY A 193 21.70 -7.16 10.51
N LYS A 194 22.77 -6.38 10.68
CA LYS A 194 23.68 -6.55 11.82
C LYS A 194 23.05 -6.17 13.17
N GLN A 195 22.03 -5.35 13.19
CA GLN A 195 21.38 -4.86 14.41
C GLN A 195 19.88 -5.12 14.48
N THR A 196 19.20 -5.23 13.35
CA THR A 196 17.76 -5.45 13.28
C THR A 196 17.45 -6.46 12.17
N GLY A 197 16.36 -7.21 12.36
CA GLY A 197 15.89 -8.19 11.39
C GLY A 197 14.37 -8.11 11.22
N LEU A 198 13.90 -8.55 10.07
CA LEU A 198 12.48 -8.69 9.81
C LEU A 198 12.19 -9.97 9.04
N LEU A 199 11.05 -10.54 9.31
CA LEU A 199 10.42 -11.54 8.46
C LEU A 199 9.38 -10.85 7.58
N SER A 200 9.32 -11.24 6.31
CA SER A 200 8.29 -10.75 5.40
C SER A 200 7.70 -11.89 4.60
N ARG A 201 6.39 -11.95 4.53
CA ARG A 201 5.63 -12.94 3.76
C ARG A 201 4.72 -12.23 2.77
N ALA A 202 5.01 -12.35 1.49
CA ALA A 202 4.20 -11.74 0.44
C ALA A 202 3.05 -12.66 0.04
N MET A 203 1.84 -12.25 0.36
CA MET A 203 0.59 -12.94 0.03
C MET A 203 -0.01 -12.35 -1.25
N THR A 204 -0.48 -13.20 -2.15
CA THR A 204 -1.09 -12.77 -3.41
C THR A 204 -2.42 -13.47 -3.65
N SER A 205 -3.42 -12.71 -4.06
CA SER A 205 -4.75 -13.20 -4.42
C SER A 205 -4.72 -14.12 -5.65
N PRO A 206 -5.76 -14.98 -5.83
CA PRO A 206 -5.86 -15.83 -7.02
C PRO A 206 -5.87 -15.06 -8.34
N CYS A 207 -6.39 -13.83 -8.37
CA CYS A 207 -6.36 -12.97 -9.57
C CYS A 207 -4.98 -12.34 -9.84
N GLY A 208 -4.04 -12.40 -8.88
CA GLY A 208 -2.71 -11.79 -9.00
C GLY A 208 -2.67 -10.27 -8.83
N LYS A 209 -3.81 -9.61 -8.65
CA LYS A 209 -3.93 -8.14 -8.59
C LYS A 209 -3.97 -7.57 -7.18
N ILE A 210 -4.13 -8.41 -6.14
CA ILE A 210 -4.09 -7.97 -4.76
C ILE A 210 -2.86 -8.63 -4.12
N ARG A 211 -1.91 -7.82 -3.70
CA ARG A 211 -0.68 -8.25 -3.05
C ARG A 211 -0.61 -7.61 -1.67
N ILE A 212 -0.33 -8.42 -0.67
CA ILE A 212 -0.25 -7.99 0.73
C ILE A 212 1.01 -8.59 1.36
N PRO A 213 2.13 -7.87 1.34
CA PRO A 213 3.27 -8.21 2.18
C PRO A 213 2.91 -8.06 3.65
N ILE A 214 3.31 -9.02 4.47
CA ILE A 214 3.10 -9.02 5.93
C ILE A 214 4.47 -9.06 6.57
N ASN A 215 4.80 -8.02 7.34
CA ASN A 215 6.09 -7.86 8.00
C ASN A 215 5.95 -8.08 9.50
N GLU A 216 6.88 -8.85 10.06
CA GLU A 216 7.01 -9.12 11.48
C GLU A 216 8.43 -8.81 11.94
N SER A 217 8.56 -8.15 13.08
CA SER A 217 9.86 -7.84 13.67
C SER A 217 10.50 -9.04 14.35
N GLN A 218 11.82 -9.17 14.25
CA GLN A 218 12.62 -10.13 15.00
C GLN A 218 13.25 -9.55 16.27
N ASP A 219 13.21 -8.22 16.44
CA ASP A 219 13.86 -7.50 17.54
C ASP A 219 13.03 -6.30 18.02
N ASP A 220 13.39 -5.71 19.15
CA ASP A 220 12.64 -4.63 19.79
C ASP A 220 13.01 -3.21 19.27
N LYS A 221 13.95 -3.11 18.33
CA LYS A 221 14.49 -1.83 17.81
C LYS A 221 14.22 -1.58 16.35
N SER A 222 13.52 -2.49 15.67
CA SER A 222 13.21 -2.38 14.25
C SER A 222 12.20 -1.26 13.98
N GLN A 223 12.18 -0.77 12.75
CA GLN A 223 11.17 0.18 12.27
C GLN A 223 9.74 -0.38 12.38
N ILE A 224 9.57 -1.72 12.36
CA ILE A 224 8.27 -2.35 12.56
C ILE A 224 7.80 -2.10 13.99
N GLU A 225 8.67 -2.26 14.99
CA GLU A 225 8.32 -1.99 16.39
C GLU A 225 8.06 -0.50 16.67
N GLU A 226 8.77 0.40 15.97
CA GLU A 226 8.47 1.84 16.02
C GLU A 226 7.07 2.12 15.47
N TYR A 227 6.74 1.54 14.32
CA TYR A 227 5.39 1.63 13.74
C TYR A 227 4.32 1.12 14.71
N LEU A 228 4.49 -0.10 15.26
CA LEU A 228 3.51 -0.71 16.15
C LEU A 228 3.24 0.14 17.40
N ARG A 229 4.28 0.76 17.95
CA ARG A 229 4.15 1.67 19.09
C ARG A 229 3.44 2.97 18.73
N GLU A 230 3.83 3.62 17.63
CA GLU A 230 3.24 4.89 17.19
C GLU A 230 1.80 4.70 16.72
N TYR A 231 1.53 3.62 15.99
CA TYR A 231 0.21 3.28 15.46
C TYR A 231 -0.73 2.67 16.52
N HIS A 232 -0.22 2.31 17.69
CA HIS A 232 -0.94 1.61 18.76
C HIS A 232 -1.52 0.27 18.33
N GLY A 233 -0.79 -0.50 17.53
CA GLY A 233 -1.20 -1.84 17.09
C GLY A 233 -0.74 -2.23 15.70
N GLU A 234 -1.30 -3.35 15.22
CA GLU A 234 -1.10 -3.86 13.86
C GLU A 234 -1.85 -3.00 12.84
N GLY A 235 -1.36 -2.92 11.60
CA GLY A 235 -2.08 -2.15 10.58
C GLY A 235 -1.36 -2.07 9.23
N ILE A 236 -1.93 -1.27 8.34
CA ILE A 236 -1.35 -0.96 7.02
C ILE A 236 -0.20 0.01 7.23
N GLN A 237 1.02 -0.42 6.87
CA GLN A 237 2.24 0.38 7.02
C GLN A 237 2.49 1.28 5.82
N HIS A 238 2.35 0.75 4.60
CA HIS A 238 2.51 1.55 3.41
C HIS A 238 1.62 1.07 2.27
N ILE A 239 1.40 2.00 1.36
CA ILE A 239 0.63 1.81 0.14
C ILE A 239 1.58 2.00 -1.03
N ALA A 240 1.80 0.96 -1.82
CA ALA A 240 2.60 1.03 -3.03
C ALA A 240 1.74 1.40 -4.23
N LEU A 241 2.15 2.45 -4.94
CA LEU A 241 1.48 3.00 -6.10
C LEU A 241 2.32 2.78 -7.35
N ALA A 242 1.77 2.10 -8.34
CA ALA A 242 2.44 1.82 -9.59
C ALA A 242 2.49 3.03 -10.51
N THR A 243 3.57 3.14 -11.27
CA THR A 243 3.72 4.10 -12.38
C THR A 243 4.40 3.44 -13.57
N ASN A 244 4.19 4.00 -14.76
CA ASN A 244 4.89 3.60 -15.97
C ASN A 244 6.16 4.43 -16.24
N ASP A 245 6.34 5.54 -15.50
CA ASP A 245 7.52 6.42 -15.57
C ASP A 245 7.85 6.95 -14.16
N ILE A 246 8.65 6.20 -13.42
CA ILE A 246 9.02 6.58 -12.05
C ILE A 246 9.86 7.87 -12.00
N TYR A 247 10.65 8.14 -13.02
CA TYR A 247 11.47 9.35 -13.08
C TYR A 247 10.61 10.60 -13.17
N GLY A 248 9.70 10.66 -14.14
CA GLY A 248 8.76 11.76 -14.31
C GLY A 248 7.82 11.89 -13.11
N THR A 249 7.29 10.76 -12.61
CA THR A 249 6.44 10.73 -11.42
C THR A 249 7.12 11.35 -10.20
N VAL A 250 8.36 10.97 -9.91
CA VAL A 250 9.11 11.50 -8.75
C VAL A 250 9.40 12.99 -8.92
N ASP A 251 9.74 13.45 -10.13
CA ASP A 251 9.99 14.87 -10.40
C ASP A 251 8.72 15.71 -10.17
N VAL A 252 7.56 15.25 -10.65
CA VAL A 252 6.27 15.92 -10.41
C VAL A 252 5.93 15.93 -8.91
N LEU A 253 6.01 14.79 -8.23
CA LEU A 253 5.70 14.71 -6.80
C LEU A 253 6.60 15.61 -5.95
N ARG A 254 7.90 15.71 -6.28
CA ARG A 254 8.82 16.65 -5.63
C ARG A 254 8.45 18.11 -5.88
N SER A 255 8.06 18.45 -7.11
CA SER A 255 7.60 19.80 -7.42
C SER A 255 6.35 20.21 -6.63
N HIS A 256 5.52 19.23 -6.26
CA HIS A 256 4.36 19.40 -5.38
C HIS A 256 4.71 19.40 -3.88
N GLY A 257 6.00 19.27 -3.52
CA GLY A 257 6.45 19.30 -2.12
C GLY A 257 6.34 17.96 -1.40
N VAL A 258 6.27 16.83 -2.13
CA VAL A 258 6.38 15.50 -1.51
C VAL A 258 7.84 15.22 -1.16
N SER A 259 8.09 14.87 0.11
CA SER A 259 9.41 14.50 0.61
C SER A 259 9.61 12.98 0.53
N PHE A 260 10.77 12.58 0.04
CA PHE A 260 11.16 11.17 -0.09
C PHE A 260 12.30 10.83 0.86
N GLN A 261 12.42 9.55 1.18
CA GLN A 261 13.59 9.01 1.87
C GLN A 261 14.83 9.12 0.96
N SER A 262 15.98 9.30 1.57
CA SER A 262 17.27 9.33 0.87
C SER A 262 17.93 7.97 0.89
N ALA A 263 18.79 7.71 -0.08
CA ALA A 263 19.72 6.59 -0.08
C ALA A 263 21.16 7.10 -0.12
N PRO A 264 22.11 6.50 0.60
CA PRO A 264 23.49 6.92 0.58
C PRO A 264 24.13 6.67 -0.79
N ASP A 265 25.16 7.47 -1.12
CA ASP A 265 25.88 7.34 -2.40
C ASP A 265 26.49 5.94 -2.59
N SER A 266 26.96 5.33 -1.49
CA SER A 266 27.48 3.96 -1.47
C SER A 266 26.49 2.90 -1.97
N TYR A 267 25.16 3.15 -1.86
CA TYR A 267 24.16 2.26 -2.45
C TYR A 267 24.33 2.19 -3.97
N TYR A 268 24.50 3.33 -4.63
CA TYR A 268 24.58 3.40 -6.10
C TYR A 268 25.91 2.89 -6.66
N GLU A 269 27.00 2.94 -5.87
CA GLU A 269 28.29 2.38 -6.23
C GLU A 269 28.24 0.86 -6.45
N GLY A 270 27.34 0.17 -5.73
CA GLY A 270 27.16 -1.28 -5.82
C GLY A 270 26.13 -1.77 -6.86
N VAL A 271 25.37 -0.86 -7.50
CA VAL A 271 24.23 -1.25 -8.35
C VAL A 271 24.64 -2.09 -9.55
N ASP A 272 25.67 -1.67 -10.32
CA ASP A 272 26.11 -2.38 -11.53
C ASP A 272 26.58 -3.82 -11.24
N ALA A 273 27.18 -4.04 -10.09
CA ALA A 273 27.61 -5.36 -9.65
C ALA A 273 26.43 -6.24 -9.18
N ARG A 274 25.46 -5.62 -8.50
CA ARG A 274 24.30 -6.32 -7.89
C ARG A 274 23.20 -6.62 -8.90
N VAL A 275 22.90 -5.69 -9.81
CA VAL A 275 21.82 -5.78 -10.80
C VAL A 275 22.41 -5.79 -12.21
N GLN A 276 23.21 -6.80 -12.51
CA GLN A 276 23.91 -6.90 -13.77
C GLN A 276 22.96 -6.91 -14.97
N GLY A 277 23.29 -6.09 -15.99
CA GLY A 277 22.52 -6.02 -17.23
C GLY A 277 21.29 -5.09 -17.17
N HIS A 278 21.10 -4.33 -16.09
CA HIS A 278 20.14 -3.24 -16.09
C HIS A 278 20.54 -2.17 -17.12
N ARG A 279 19.58 -1.42 -17.61
CA ARG A 279 19.78 -0.34 -18.61
C ARG A 279 19.43 1.03 -18.06
N GLU A 280 19.26 1.13 -16.73
CA GLU A 280 18.92 2.39 -16.08
C GLU A 280 20.15 3.29 -15.92
N SER A 281 19.95 4.59 -15.98
CA SER A 281 21.02 5.56 -15.71
C SER A 281 21.29 5.67 -14.22
N LEU A 282 22.48 5.26 -13.75
CA LEU A 282 22.87 5.40 -12.33
C LEU A 282 22.79 6.85 -11.85
N GLN A 283 23.18 7.80 -12.70
CA GLN A 283 23.07 9.22 -12.38
C GLN A 283 21.61 9.63 -12.16
N ALA A 284 20.68 9.19 -13.01
CA ALA A 284 19.27 9.52 -12.88
C ALA A 284 18.63 8.89 -11.64
N LEU A 285 19.00 7.62 -11.31
CA LEU A 285 18.57 6.93 -10.09
C LEU A 285 19.06 7.68 -8.85
N ARG A 286 20.35 7.98 -8.79
CA ARG A 286 21.01 8.67 -7.66
C ARG A 286 20.42 10.06 -7.41
N GLN A 287 20.23 10.86 -8.46
CA GLN A 287 19.68 12.21 -8.34
C GLN A 287 18.27 12.23 -7.75
N ARG A 288 17.51 11.15 -7.93
CA ARG A 288 16.13 11.02 -7.45
C ARG A 288 15.99 10.11 -6.22
N ALA A 289 17.07 9.55 -5.73
CA ALA A 289 17.06 8.53 -4.67
C ALA A 289 16.20 7.29 -5.02
N ILE A 290 16.11 6.94 -6.31
CA ILE A 290 15.37 5.76 -6.77
C ILE A 290 16.24 4.52 -6.57
N LEU A 291 15.66 3.50 -5.95
CA LEU A 291 16.27 2.21 -5.74
C LEU A 291 15.96 1.28 -6.91
N ILE A 292 16.88 0.33 -7.18
CA ILE A 292 16.73 -0.67 -8.23
C ILE A 292 17.01 -2.06 -7.69
N ASP A 293 16.15 -3.01 -8.01
CA ASP A 293 16.32 -4.43 -7.72
C ASP A 293 15.96 -5.29 -8.94
N GLY A 294 16.37 -6.55 -8.94
CA GLY A 294 16.07 -7.49 -9.98
C GLY A 294 17.27 -8.22 -10.53
N ASN A 295 17.03 -9.08 -11.52
CA ASN A 295 18.07 -9.88 -12.13
C ASN A 295 17.87 -10.00 -13.65
N PRO A 296 18.10 -8.92 -14.43
CA PRO A 296 17.95 -8.95 -15.88
C PRO A 296 18.79 -10.02 -16.57
N GLY A 297 19.97 -10.33 -15.99
CA GLY A 297 20.85 -11.38 -16.49
C GLY A 297 20.24 -12.79 -16.46
N LYS A 298 19.22 -13.02 -15.60
CA LYS A 298 18.43 -14.23 -15.54
C LYS A 298 17.04 -14.08 -16.17
N GLY A 299 16.76 -12.96 -16.84
CA GLY A 299 15.46 -12.73 -17.49
C GLY A 299 14.33 -12.28 -16.55
N GLU A 300 14.64 -11.89 -15.32
CA GLU A 300 13.63 -11.47 -14.32
C GLU A 300 13.27 -9.99 -14.38
N GLY A 301 13.88 -9.20 -15.27
CA GLY A 301 13.67 -7.76 -15.38
C GLY A 301 14.18 -6.97 -14.17
N VAL A 302 13.73 -5.72 -14.06
CA VAL A 302 14.06 -4.83 -12.93
C VAL A 302 12.81 -4.25 -12.28
N LEU A 303 12.96 -3.90 -11.01
CA LEU A 303 12.02 -3.17 -10.18
C LEU A 303 12.69 -1.86 -9.77
N LEU A 304 11.99 -0.75 -9.96
CA LEU A 304 12.40 0.57 -9.48
C LEU A 304 11.43 1.00 -8.38
N GLN A 305 11.94 1.52 -7.27
CA GLN A 305 11.10 1.95 -6.15
C GLN A 305 11.72 3.13 -5.39
N ILE A 306 10.85 3.93 -4.77
CA ILE A 306 11.22 5.00 -3.84
C ILE A 306 10.12 5.17 -2.80
N PHE A 307 10.49 5.58 -1.60
CA PHE A 307 9.58 5.72 -0.46
C PHE A 307 9.47 7.19 -0.04
N THR A 308 8.26 7.62 0.26
CA THR A 308 8.07 8.93 0.91
C THR A 308 8.56 8.88 2.35
N GLN A 309 8.76 10.04 2.97
CA GLN A 309 8.76 10.13 4.44
C GLN A 309 7.39 9.67 4.98
N ASN A 310 7.31 9.44 6.29
CA ASN A 310 6.02 9.20 6.95
C ASN A 310 5.12 10.42 6.73
N VAL A 311 3.91 10.21 6.24
CA VAL A 311 3.01 11.28 5.79
C VAL A 311 1.59 11.19 6.39
N ILE A 312 1.21 10.03 6.93
CA ILE A 312 -0.07 9.78 7.61
C ILE A 312 0.26 9.03 8.91
N GLY A 313 0.59 9.78 10.00
CA GLY A 313 1.19 9.13 11.17
C GLY A 313 2.43 8.33 10.73
N PRO A 314 2.61 7.07 11.15
CA PRO A 314 3.75 6.25 10.75
C PRO A 314 3.62 5.62 9.35
N ILE A 315 2.55 5.95 8.62
CA ILE A 315 2.28 5.40 7.28
C ILE A 315 2.98 6.24 6.22
N PHE A 316 3.52 5.56 5.18
CA PHE A 316 4.16 6.19 4.03
C PHE A 316 3.65 5.62 2.70
N PHE A 317 4.03 6.22 1.59
CA PHE A 317 3.78 5.71 0.24
C PHE A 317 5.07 5.20 -0.39
N GLU A 318 4.92 4.14 -1.18
CA GLU A 318 5.93 3.66 -2.10
C GLU A 318 5.50 4.02 -3.53
N ILE A 319 6.42 4.51 -4.35
CA ILE A 319 6.23 4.65 -5.79
C ILE A 319 7.05 3.55 -6.46
N ILE A 320 6.39 2.74 -7.27
CA ILE A 320 6.98 1.54 -7.85
C ILE A 320 6.79 1.47 -9.36
N GLN A 321 7.86 1.11 -10.09
CA GLN A 321 7.78 0.76 -11.51
C GLN A 321 8.35 -0.63 -11.73
N ARG A 322 7.53 -1.52 -12.27
CA ARG A 322 7.90 -2.87 -12.65
C ARG A 322 8.28 -2.93 -14.12
N LYS A 323 9.52 -3.26 -14.40
CA LYS A 323 10.04 -3.51 -15.77
C LYS A 323 10.35 -5.00 -15.92
N GLY A 324 9.31 -5.84 -15.79
CA GLY A 324 9.40 -7.29 -15.90
C GLY A 324 9.82 -8.02 -14.63
N ASN A 325 9.90 -7.34 -13.49
CA ASN A 325 10.19 -7.98 -12.20
C ASN A 325 8.96 -7.95 -11.28
N GLU A 326 8.58 -9.11 -10.74
CA GLU A 326 7.43 -9.30 -9.86
C GLU A 326 7.81 -9.40 -8.36
N GLY A 327 9.08 -9.11 -8.01
CA GLY A 327 9.57 -9.09 -6.63
C GLY A 327 9.03 -7.89 -5.82
N PHE A 328 9.49 -7.77 -4.58
CA PHE A 328 9.11 -6.70 -3.65
C PHE A 328 10.31 -5.83 -3.24
N GLY A 329 11.43 -5.91 -3.97
CA GLY A 329 12.64 -5.12 -3.70
C GLY A 329 13.46 -5.65 -2.53
N GLU A 330 13.41 -6.94 -2.27
CA GLU A 330 14.16 -7.60 -1.20
C GLU A 330 15.67 -7.36 -1.27
N GLY A 331 16.22 -7.29 -2.48
CA GLY A 331 17.62 -6.95 -2.71
C GLY A 331 17.95 -5.51 -2.30
N ASN A 332 16.99 -4.60 -2.40
CA ASN A 332 17.15 -3.21 -1.96
C ASN A 332 17.27 -3.09 -0.45
N PHE A 333 16.49 -3.85 0.33
CA PHE A 333 16.58 -3.81 1.79
C PHE A 333 18.00 -4.16 2.25
N ARG A 334 18.54 -5.29 1.79
CA ARG A 334 19.91 -5.71 2.13
C ARG A 334 20.94 -4.68 1.67
N ALA A 335 20.86 -4.21 0.41
CA ALA A 335 21.79 -3.25 -0.14
C ALA A 335 21.76 -1.90 0.58
N LEU A 336 20.59 -1.44 1.04
CA LEU A 336 20.48 -0.24 1.86
C LEU A 336 21.15 -0.40 3.22
N PHE A 337 20.93 -1.51 3.92
CA PHE A 337 21.58 -1.79 5.19
C PHE A 337 23.12 -1.79 5.03
N GLU A 338 23.65 -2.55 4.08
CA GLU A 338 25.08 -2.62 3.80
C GLU A 338 25.67 -1.24 3.45
N SER A 339 24.93 -0.44 2.67
CA SER A 339 25.35 0.90 2.24
C SER A 339 25.38 1.90 3.38
N ILE A 340 24.39 1.85 4.29
CA ILE A 340 24.35 2.70 5.48
C ILE A 340 25.51 2.38 6.40
N GLU A 341 25.82 1.11 6.62
CA GLU A 341 26.96 0.70 7.45
C GLU A 341 28.29 1.13 6.82
N LEU A 342 28.46 0.95 5.50
CA LEU A 342 29.66 1.40 4.79
C LEU A 342 29.84 2.92 4.89
N ASP A 343 28.76 3.69 4.81
CA ASP A 343 28.80 5.13 4.98
C ASP A 343 29.16 5.53 6.42
N GLN A 344 28.65 4.81 7.42
CA GLN A 344 29.03 4.99 8.84
C GLN A 344 30.50 4.72 9.08
N VAL A 345 31.07 3.65 8.50
CA VAL A 345 32.51 3.35 8.54
C VAL A 345 33.32 4.48 7.90
N ARG A 346 32.93 4.97 6.72
CA ARG A 346 33.60 6.08 6.02
C ARG A 346 33.61 7.39 6.83
N ARG A 347 32.57 7.61 7.62
CA ARG A 347 32.46 8.77 8.52
C ARG A 347 33.12 8.57 9.87
N GLY A 348 33.69 7.39 10.16
CA GLY A 348 34.34 7.07 11.43
C GLY A 348 33.38 6.94 12.62
N VAL A 349 32.12 6.56 12.34
CA VAL A 349 31.07 6.33 13.35
C VAL A 349 31.04 4.87 13.80
N LEU A 350 31.42 3.95 12.90
CA LEU A 350 31.64 2.51 13.15
C LEU A 350 33.10 2.15 12.97
#